data_00f82358882aa752496804adc9eede5d
#
_entry.id   00f82358882aa752496804adc9eede5d
#
_cell.length_a   1.000
_cell.length_b   1.000
_cell.length_c   1.000
_cell.angle_alpha   90.00
_cell.angle_beta   90.00
_cell.angle_gamma   90.00
#
_symmetry.space_group_name_H-M   'P 1'
#
loop_
_entity.id
_entity.type
_entity.pdbx_description
1 polymer ?
#
loop_
_entity_poly.entity_id
_entity_poly.type
_entity_poly.pdbx_seq_one_letter_code
_entity_poly.pdbx_strand_id
1 'polypeptide(L)'
;MPLVKLATCNLNQWAMDFKGNLERIEESVREAKAAGCTFRTGPELEITGYGCEDYFHEQDTFMHAWDSLASLLNSDLTDDILCDFGMPVMHRNVAYNCRVICLDRQIIGVRPKVFLANDGNYREMRYFTPWFIEPGAQGFGPLEELSLPPSIRELTGQDRVPIGIFAIEVADTVVGFETCEELFTPNAPNILFSLDGIEIIANGSGSHHKLRKLNTRIDLCRSATVRLPLAPASFPRARTPSTRSPHSRAKHAPF
;
A
#
# COMPACT_ATOMS: atom_id res chain seq x y z
N MET A 1 -14.40 8.23 -20.95
CA MET A 1 -13.57 7.72 -19.86
C MET A 1 -14.18 6.43 -19.37
N PRO A 2 -13.44 5.34 -19.30
CA PRO A 2 -13.93 4.14 -18.63
C PRO A 2 -14.12 4.46 -17.13
N LEU A 3 -15.22 3.95 -16.54
CA LEU A 3 -15.46 4.08 -15.11
C LEU A 3 -14.66 2.97 -14.40
N VAL A 4 -13.83 3.35 -13.45
CA VAL A 4 -13.09 2.42 -12.59
C VAL A 4 -13.75 2.41 -11.21
N LYS A 5 -13.97 1.22 -10.65
CA LYS A 5 -14.45 1.07 -9.27
C LYS A 5 -13.28 0.79 -8.34
N LEU A 6 -13.15 1.63 -7.34
CA LEU A 6 -12.13 1.55 -6.30
C LEU A 6 -12.81 1.31 -4.96
N ALA A 7 -12.18 0.49 -4.10
CA ALA A 7 -12.63 0.25 -2.73
C ALA A 7 -11.66 0.90 -1.75
N THR A 8 -12.19 1.76 -0.90
CA THR A 8 -11.49 2.27 0.29
C THR A 8 -12.13 1.63 1.52
N CYS A 9 -11.34 0.95 2.34
CA CYS A 9 -11.83 0.16 3.45
C CYS A 9 -11.57 0.87 4.79
N ASN A 10 -12.62 1.00 5.60
CA ASN A 10 -12.52 1.47 6.97
C ASN A 10 -12.78 0.28 7.90
N LEU A 11 -11.71 -0.31 8.45
CA LEU A 11 -11.76 -1.52 9.23
C LEU A 11 -11.56 -1.22 10.73
N ASN A 12 -12.26 -1.96 11.57
CA ASN A 12 -12.10 -1.90 13.02
C ASN A 12 -10.97 -2.84 13.46
N GLN A 13 -9.74 -2.50 13.13
CA GLN A 13 -8.56 -3.31 13.46
C GLN A 13 -8.11 -3.10 14.91
N TRP A 14 -7.73 -4.20 15.57
CA TRP A 14 -7.27 -4.20 16.94
C TRP A 14 -5.79 -4.58 17.02
N ALA A 15 -5.07 -3.94 17.93
CA ALA A 15 -3.66 -4.22 18.17
C ALA A 15 -3.44 -5.69 18.54
N MET A 16 -2.53 -6.36 17.84
CA MET A 16 -2.14 -7.77 18.05
C MET A 16 -3.25 -8.82 17.81
N ASP A 17 -4.43 -8.41 17.34
CA ASP A 17 -5.50 -9.35 16.96
C ASP A 17 -5.31 -9.84 15.52
N PHE A 18 -4.22 -10.54 15.24
CA PHE A 18 -3.87 -11.01 13.90
C PHE A 18 -5.01 -11.78 13.23
N LYS A 19 -5.67 -12.68 13.98
CA LYS A 19 -6.77 -13.47 13.46
C LYS A 19 -7.98 -12.62 13.10
N GLY A 20 -8.48 -11.80 14.02
CA GLY A 20 -9.65 -10.97 13.76
C GLY A 20 -9.36 -9.87 12.75
N ASN A 21 -8.14 -9.32 12.73
CA ASN A 21 -7.72 -8.37 11.71
C ASN A 21 -7.72 -9.02 10.32
N LEU A 22 -7.18 -10.23 10.20
CA LEU A 22 -7.17 -11.00 8.95
C LEU A 22 -8.58 -11.28 8.45
N GLU A 23 -9.49 -11.76 9.32
CA GLU A 23 -10.89 -12.03 8.96
C GLU A 23 -11.59 -10.77 8.39
N ARG A 24 -11.36 -9.59 9.00
CA ARG A 24 -11.91 -8.31 8.52
C ARG A 24 -11.28 -7.85 7.20
N ILE A 25 -9.97 -8.08 7.01
CA ILE A 25 -9.30 -7.81 5.74
C ILE A 25 -9.88 -8.69 4.64
N GLU A 26 -9.98 -10.00 4.86
CA GLU A 26 -10.55 -10.95 3.90
C GLU A 26 -11.96 -10.56 3.48
N GLU A 27 -12.83 -10.23 4.45
CA GLU A 27 -14.19 -9.78 4.17
C GLU A 27 -14.19 -8.53 3.31
N SER A 28 -13.35 -7.53 3.63
CA SER A 28 -13.25 -6.30 2.85
C SER A 28 -12.80 -6.54 1.40
N VAL A 29 -11.94 -7.53 1.16
CA VAL A 29 -11.53 -7.91 -0.19
C VAL A 29 -12.67 -8.62 -0.92
N ARG A 30 -13.40 -9.55 -0.25
CA ARG A 30 -14.57 -10.21 -0.83
C ARG A 30 -15.65 -9.20 -1.22
N GLU A 31 -15.97 -8.24 -0.36
CA GLU A 31 -16.93 -7.16 -0.64
C GLU A 31 -16.48 -6.29 -1.83
N ALA A 32 -15.20 -5.93 -1.88
CA ALA A 32 -14.65 -5.16 -3.00
C ALA A 32 -14.77 -5.92 -4.33
N LYS A 33 -14.41 -7.22 -4.35
CA LYS A 33 -14.57 -8.08 -5.53
C LYS A 33 -16.04 -8.22 -5.93
N ALA A 34 -16.94 -8.46 -4.98
CA ALA A 34 -18.38 -8.57 -5.22
C ALA A 34 -18.98 -7.27 -5.78
N ALA A 35 -18.46 -6.11 -5.37
CA ALA A 35 -18.82 -4.82 -5.92
C ALA A 35 -18.22 -4.55 -7.32
N GLY A 36 -17.34 -5.42 -7.81
CA GLY A 36 -16.64 -5.28 -9.08
C GLY A 36 -15.52 -4.21 -9.04
N CYS A 37 -14.89 -4.03 -7.89
CA CYS A 37 -13.73 -3.18 -7.75
C CYS A 37 -12.48 -3.88 -8.29
N THR A 38 -11.58 -3.11 -8.90
CA THR A 38 -10.28 -3.59 -9.43
C THR A 38 -9.10 -3.16 -8.56
N PHE A 39 -9.35 -2.32 -7.57
CA PHE A 39 -8.37 -1.89 -6.59
C PHE A 39 -9.01 -1.77 -5.20
N ARG A 40 -8.29 -2.26 -4.19
CA ARG A 40 -8.67 -2.16 -2.77
C ARG A 40 -7.53 -1.57 -1.97
N THR A 41 -7.80 -0.51 -1.20
CA THR A 41 -6.87 0.08 -0.23
C THR A 41 -7.45 0.00 1.18
N GLY A 42 -6.62 -0.40 2.14
CA GLY A 42 -6.99 -0.54 3.55
C GLY A 42 -6.28 0.46 4.46
N PRO A 43 -6.58 0.39 5.77
CA PRO A 43 -5.94 1.26 6.77
C PRO A 43 -4.43 1.02 6.88
N GLU A 44 -3.74 1.98 7.48
CA GLU A 44 -2.35 1.87 7.90
C GLU A 44 -2.20 0.77 8.96
N LEU A 45 -1.14 -0.08 8.83
CA LEU A 45 -0.86 -1.18 9.77
C LEU A 45 -2.07 -2.10 10.03
N GLU A 46 -2.89 -2.33 9.01
CA GLU A 46 -4.14 -3.07 9.18
C GLU A 46 -3.96 -4.54 9.60
N ILE A 47 -2.83 -5.14 9.27
CA ILE A 47 -2.57 -6.54 9.64
C ILE A 47 -2.32 -6.68 11.15
N THR A 48 -1.48 -5.82 11.71
CA THR A 48 -1.13 -5.86 13.13
C THR A 48 -2.10 -5.07 14.01
N GLY A 49 -2.83 -4.12 13.42
CA GLY A 49 -3.42 -2.99 14.12
C GLY A 49 -2.37 -1.90 14.37
N TYR A 50 -2.84 -0.65 14.47
CA TYR A 50 -1.95 0.52 14.64
C TYR A 50 -1.36 0.62 16.05
N GLY A 51 -2.11 0.25 17.08
CA GLY A 51 -1.80 0.51 18.49
C GLY A 51 -0.96 -0.58 19.17
N CYS A 52 -0.08 -1.27 18.46
CA CYS A 52 0.76 -2.35 19.05
C CYS A 52 1.87 -1.82 19.98
N GLU A 53 2.19 -0.53 19.91
CA GLU A 53 3.20 0.11 20.76
C GLU A 53 4.53 -0.67 20.79
N ASP A 54 5.05 -1.00 21.98
CA ASP A 54 6.35 -1.65 22.14
C ASP A 54 6.43 -3.07 21.55
N TYR A 55 5.29 -3.71 21.19
CA TYR A 55 5.32 -4.97 20.45
C TYR A 55 5.94 -4.82 19.05
N PHE A 56 6.02 -3.62 18.50
CA PHE A 56 6.79 -3.40 17.27
C PHE A 56 8.31 -3.56 17.46
N HIS A 57 8.84 -3.73 18.67
CA HIS A 57 10.22 -4.13 18.91
C HIS A 57 10.43 -5.64 18.91
N GLU A 58 9.34 -6.42 18.97
CA GLU A 58 9.39 -7.88 18.98
C GLU A 58 9.39 -8.44 17.56
N GLN A 59 10.32 -9.34 17.25
CA GLN A 59 10.42 -9.95 15.92
C GLN A 59 9.20 -10.78 15.57
N ASP A 60 8.54 -11.38 16.54
CA ASP A 60 7.33 -12.19 16.36
C ASP A 60 6.19 -11.36 15.76
N THR A 61 6.09 -10.08 16.07
CA THR A 61 5.10 -9.19 15.48
C THR A 61 5.27 -9.10 13.95
N PHE A 62 6.51 -9.03 13.47
CA PHE A 62 6.80 -9.02 12.03
C PHE A 62 6.55 -10.38 11.39
N MET A 63 6.91 -11.47 12.09
CA MET A 63 6.66 -12.83 11.59
C MET A 63 5.17 -13.10 11.43
N HIS A 64 4.36 -12.81 12.43
CA HIS A 64 2.90 -12.96 12.37
C HIS A 64 2.26 -12.06 11.32
N ALA A 65 2.82 -10.88 11.08
CA ALA A 65 2.35 -10.02 9.99
C ALA A 65 2.59 -10.67 8.61
N TRP A 66 3.75 -11.28 8.40
CA TRP A 66 4.05 -12.04 7.19
C TRP A 66 3.20 -13.30 7.04
N ASP A 67 2.93 -14.03 8.13
CA ASP A 67 2.06 -15.22 8.13
C ASP A 67 0.62 -14.85 7.77
N SER A 68 0.13 -13.71 8.26
CA SER A 68 -1.18 -13.17 7.88
C SER A 68 -1.23 -12.80 6.40
N LEU A 69 -0.18 -12.16 5.88
CA LEU A 69 -0.09 -11.87 4.45
C LEU A 69 -0.01 -13.16 3.61
N ALA A 70 0.76 -14.17 4.07
CA ALA A 70 0.82 -15.48 3.42
C ALA A 70 -0.56 -16.12 3.30
N SER A 71 -1.40 -16.00 4.35
CA SER A 71 -2.77 -16.51 4.33
C SER A 71 -3.63 -15.82 3.27
N LEU A 72 -3.50 -14.50 3.11
CA LEU A 72 -4.19 -13.75 2.05
C LEU A 72 -3.74 -14.18 0.65
N LEU A 73 -2.43 -14.35 0.43
CA LEU A 73 -1.85 -14.74 -0.85
C LEU A 73 -2.10 -16.22 -1.20
N ASN A 74 -2.31 -17.08 -0.20
CA ASN A 74 -2.64 -18.49 -0.42
C ASN A 74 -4.09 -18.72 -0.89
N SER A 75 -4.91 -17.69 -0.86
CA SER A 75 -6.30 -17.70 -1.31
C SER A 75 -6.45 -17.04 -2.68
N ASP A 76 -7.67 -17.07 -3.24
CA ASP A 76 -8.04 -16.36 -4.47
C ASP A 76 -8.43 -14.88 -4.27
N LEU A 77 -8.23 -14.37 -3.06
CA LEU A 77 -8.66 -13.03 -2.67
C LEU A 77 -8.00 -11.94 -3.51
N THR A 78 -6.71 -12.08 -3.81
CA THR A 78 -5.96 -11.10 -4.60
C THR A 78 -5.98 -11.36 -6.11
N ASP A 79 -6.72 -12.37 -6.57
CA ASP A 79 -6.83 -12.66 -8.00
C ASP A 79 -7.68 -11.57 -8.70
N ASP A 80 -7.15 -10.99 -9.78
CA ASP A 80 -7.79 -9.93 -10.59
C ASP A 80 -8.11 -8.62 -9.84
N ILE A 81 -7.56 -8.41 -8.64
CA ILE A 81 -7.72 -7.17 -7.87
C ILE A 81 -6.39 -6.73 -7.28
N LEU A 82 -5.99 -5.48 -7.56
CA LEU A 82 -4.86 -4.86 -6.91
C LEU A 82 -5.23 -4.54 -5.46
N CYS A 83 -4.47 -5.07 -4.50
CA CYS A 83 -4.67 -4.80 -3.08
C CYS A 83 -3.41 -4.17 -2.49
N ASP A 84 -3.57 -3.21 -1.60
CA ASP A 84 -2.51 -2.77 -0.74
C ASP A 84 -2.85 -3.09 0.72
N PHE A 85 -1.89 -3.66 1.43
CA PHE A 85 -2.04 -4.05 2.83
C PHE A 85 -1.03 -3.31 3.70
N GLY A 86 -1.51 -2.66 4.77
CA GLY A 86 -0.65 -1.98 5.75
C GLY A 86 -0.05 -2.97 6.75
N MET A 87 1.27 -3.05 6.84
CA MET A 87 1.97 -3.90 7.80
C MET A 87 3.39 -3.41 8.12
N PRO A 88 3.95 -3.79 9.27
CA PRO A 88 5.37 -3.53 9.55
C PRO A 88 6.25 -4.49 8.74
N VAL A 89 7.37 -3.96 8.22
CA VAL A 89 8.36 -4.74 7.47
C VAL A 89 9.76 -4.45 7.98
N MET A 90 10.54 -5.51 8.20
CA MET A 90 11.96 -5.41 8.51
C MET A 90 12.79 -5.45 7.23
N HIS A 91 13.61 -4.45 6.99
CA HIS A 91 14.57 -4.42 5.88
C HIS A 91 15.94 -4.03 6.38
N ARG A 92 16.97 -4.87 6.14
CA ARG A 92 18.35 -4.65 6.61
C ARG A 92 18.45 -4.33 8.11
N ASN A 93 17.68 -5.07 8.92
CA ASN A 93 17.56 -4.89 10.37
C ASN A 93 16.97 -3.53 10.81
N VAL A 94 16.26 -2.85 9.92
CA VAL A 94 15.54 -1.61 10.23
C VAL A 94 14.05 -1.85 10.05
N ALA A 95 13.25 -1.43 11.02
CA ALA A 95 11.79 -1.55 11.00
C ALA A 95 11.15 -0.37 10.26
N TYR A 96 10.25 -0.68 9.33
CA TYR A 96 9.48 0.30 8.55
C TYR A 96 7.98 0.04 8.65
N ASN A 97 7.21 1.10 8.69
CA ASN A 97 5.77 1.07 8.46
C ASN A 97 5.53 1.07 6.94
N CYS A 98 4.90 0.04 6.41
CA CYS A 98 4.85 -0.19 4.97
C CYS A 98 3.43 -0.44 4.44
N ARG A 99 3.26 -0.15 3.14
CA ARG A 99 2.20 -0.71 2.29
C ARG A 99 2.79 -1.84 1.47
N VAL A 100 2.22 -3.03 1.53
CA VAL A 100 2.58 -4.17 0.68
C VAL A 100 1.53 -4.31 -0.40
N ILE A 101 1.95 -4.16 -1.65
CA ILE A 101 1.07 -4.13 -2.80
C ILE A 101 1.07 -5.50 -3.46
N CYS A 102 -0.12 -6.09 -3.61
CA CYS A 102 -0.33 -7.44 -4.09
C CYS A 102 -1.33 -7.50 -5.26
N LEU A 103 -1.09 -8.42 -6.18
CA LEU A 103 -1.99 -8.75 -7.30
C LEU A 103 -1.72 -10.21 -7.69
N ASP A 104 -2.77 -10.97 -7.98
CA ASP A 104 -2.68 -12.33 -8.50
C ASP A 104 -1.76 -13.23 -7.66
N ARG A 105 -1.90 -13.17 -6.33
CA ARG A 105 -1.13 -13.91 -5.33
C ARG A 105 0.37 -13.60 -5.34
N GLN A 106 0.77 -12.48 -5.92
CA GLN A 106 2.15 -12.02 -5.99
C GLN A 106 2.30 -10.68 -5.27
N ILE A 107 3.46 -10.44 -4.70
CA ILE A 107 3.83 -9.15 -4.17
C ILE A 107 4.47 -8.33 -5.31
N ILE A 108 3.86 -7.20 -5.65
CA ILE A 108 4.36 -6.29 -6.69
C ILE A 108 5.48 -5.41 -6.14
N GLY A 109 5.37 -5.02 -4.88
CA GLY A 109 6.39 -4.23 -4.21
C GLY A 109 5.96 -3.80 -2.81
N VAL A 110 6.92 -3.26 -2.07
CA VAL A 110 6.75 -2.77 -0.69
C VAL A 110 7.07 -1.28 -0.64
N ARG A 111 6.12 -0.49 -0.17
CA ARG A 111 6.23 0.95 -0.07
C ARG A 111 6.35 1.38 1.39
N PRO A 112 7.54 1.72 1.88
CA PRO A 112 7.74 2.21 3.25
C PRO A 112 7.31 3.67 3.39
N LYS A 113 6.86 4.03 4.61
CA LYS A 113 6.43 5.38 4.97
C LYS A 113 7.61 6.34 5.06
N VAL A 114 7.46 7.52 4.47
CA VAL A 114 8.51 8.56 4.43
C VAL A 114 8.40 9.53 5.61
N PHE A 115 7.18 9.90 6.00
CA PHE A 115 6.94 10.83 7.11
C PHE A 115 6.13 10.15 8.20
N LEU A 116 6.75 9.95 9.36
CA LEU A 116 6.15 9.26 10.49
C LEU A 116 5.38 10.24 11.39
N ALA A 117 4.22 9.82 11.89
CA ALA A 117 3.46 10.58 12.87
C ALA A 117 4.14 10.50 14.25
N ASN A 118 4.52 11.65 14.80
CA ASN A 118 5.22 11.72 16.08
C ASN A 118 4.77 12.88 16.96
N ASP A 119 3.57 13.42 16.73
CA ASP A 119 2.96 14.48 17.51
C ASP A 119 1.77 13.98 18.34
N GLY A 120 1.38 14.75 19.35
CA GLY A 120 0.25 14.39 20.20
C GLY A 120 0.44 13.04 20.90
N ASN A 121 -0.40 12.07 20.59
CA ASN A 121 -0.33 10.69 21.09
C ASN A 121 0.32 9.71 20.10
N TYR A 122 0.77 10.17 18.93
CA TYR A 122 1.52 9.34 17.99
C TYR A 122 2.98 9.24 18.40
N ARG A 123 3.57 8.04 18.23
CA ARG A 123 4.96 7.73 18.60
C ARG A 123 5.61 6.81 17.57
N GLU A 124 5.31 6.97 16.30
CA GLU A 124 5.84 6.08 15.26
C GLU A 124 7.36 6.06 15.21
N MET A 125 8.02 7.19 15.47
CA MET A 125 9.50 7.26 15.50
C MET A 125 10.13 6.47 16.65
N ARG A 126 9.35 5.99 17.63
CA ARG A 126 9.81 5.06 18.65
C ARG A 126 10.02 3.66 18.08
N TYR A 127 9.24 3.28 17.08
CA TYR A 127 9.15 1.91 16.57
C TYR A 127 9.71 1.76 15.18
N PHE A 128 9.56 2.78 14.34
CA PHE A 128 9.89 2.75 12.92
C PHE A 128 10.88 3.84 12.55
N THR A 129 11.59 3.59 11.46
CA THR A 129 12.46 4.57 10.82
C THR A 129 11.74 5.11 9.56
N PRO A 130 11.74 6.43 9.32
CA PRO A 130 11.25 6.96 8.06
C PRO A 130 12.13 6.47 6.91
N TRP A 131 11.51 6.17 5.75
CA TRP A 131 12.30 5.82 4.58
C TRP A 131 13.12 7.03 4.14
N PHE A 132 14.42 6.83 4.04
CA PHE A 132 15.32 7.92 3.71
C PHE A 132 15.25 8.27 2.24
N ILE A 133 15.05 9.55 1.94
CA ILE A 133 15.17 10.13 0.61
C ILE A 133 16.39 11.03 0.63
N GLU A 134 17.33 10.77 -0.27
CA GLU A 134 18.55 11.56 -0.34
C GLU A 134 18.21 13.03 -0.69
N PRO A 135 18.69 14.01 0.09
CA PRO A 135 18.45 15.41 -0.17
C PRO A 135 18.94 15.81 -1.57
N GLY A 136 18.06 16.37 -2.38
CA GLY A 136 18.37 16.76 -3.75
C GLY A 136 18.22 15.65 -4.79
N ALA A 137 17.83 14.43 -4.40
CA ALA A 137 17.47 13.39 -5.35
C ALA A 137 16.29 13.86 -6.22
N GLN A 138 16.36 13.60 -7.53
CA GLN A 138 15.21 13.74 -8.39
C GLN A 138 14.24 12.60 -8.08
N GLY A 139 13.03 12.94 -7.62
CA GLY A 139 12.03 11.96 -7.19
C GLY A 139 12.34 11.38 -5.79
N PHE A 140 12.00 10.11 -5.58
CA PHE A 140 12.12 9.42 -4.28
C PHE A 140 13.34 8.47 -4.18
N GLY A 141 14.30 8.59 -5.08
CA GLY A 141 15.48 7.74 -5.10
C GLY A 141 15.26 6.37 -5.76
N PRO A 142 16.32 5.55 -5.82
CA PRO A 142 16.25 4.22 -6.41
C PRO A 142 15.47 3.24 -5.53
N LEU A 143 14.88 2.23 -6.17
CA LEU A 143 14.31 1.09 -5.44
C LEU A 143 15.44 0.17 -4.95
N GLU A 144 15.25 -0.39 -3.76
CA GLU A 144 16.07 -1.46 -3.22
C GLU A 144 15.39 -2.82 -3.40
N GLU A 145 16.09 -3.90 -3.04
CA GLU A 145 15.54 -5.25 -3.05
C GLU A 145 15.31 -5.74 -1.62
N LEU A 146 14.07 -6.09 -1.31
CA LEU A 146 13.67 -6.75 -0.08
C LEU A 146 13.68 -8.27 -0.28
N SER A 147 14.47 -8.98 0.53
CA SER A 147 14.39 -10.45 0.59
C SER A 147 13.14 -10.88 1.34
N LEU A 148 12.34 -11.72 0.73
CA LEU A 148 11.09 -12.22 1.31
C LEU A 148 11.36 -13.35 2.31
N PRO A 149 10.51 -13.53 3.35
CA PRO A 149 10.64 -14.63 4.29
C PRO A 149 10.36 -15.98 3.61
N PRO A 150 10.86 -17.11 4.16
CA PRO A 150 10.71 -18.41 3.54
C PRO A 150 9.26 -18.80 3.20
N SER A 151 8.31 -18.53 4.11
CA SER A 151 6.88 -18.82 3.90
C SER A 151 6.30 -18.14 2.66
N ILE A 152 6.68 -16.90 2.40
CA ILE A 152 6.24 -16.16 1.20
C ILE A 152 6.96 -16.69 -0.04
N ARG A 153 8.26 -16.97 0.04
CA ARG A 153 9.03 -17.50 -1.10
C ARG A 153 8.48 -18.85 -1.58
N GLU A 154 8.19 -19.75 -0.66
CA GLU A 154 7.61 -21.05 -0.97
C GLU A 154 6.23 -20.94 -1.61
N LEU A 155 5.44 -19.98 -1.16
CA LEU A 155 4.09 -19.75 -1.66
C LEU A 155 4.05 -19.08 -3.04
N THR A 156 4.87 -18.03 -3.21
CA THR A 156 4.80 -17.16 -4.40
C THR A 156 5.85 -17.49 -5.46
N GLY A 157 6.90 -18.21 -5.10
CA GLY A 157 8.08 -18.41 -5.94
C GLY A 157 8.96 -17.16 -6.10
N GLN A 158 8.69 -16.08 -5.34
CA GLN A 158 9.46 -14.84 -5.38
C GLN A 158 10.53 -14.84 -4.28
N ASP A 159 11.81 -14.68 -4.63
CA ASP A 159 12.89 -14.55 -3.63
C ASP A 159 13.00 -13.13 -3.09
N ARG A 160 12.79 -12.14 -3.96
CA ARG A 160 12.93 -10.71 -3.67
C ARG A 160 11.86 -9.91 -4.38
N VAL A 161 11.54 -8.75 -3.80
CA VAL A 161 10.63 -7.77 -4.39
C VAL A 161 11.20 -6.35 -4.22
N PRO A 162 10.82 -5.39 -5.07
CA PRO A 162 11.24 -4.01 -4.89
C PRO A 162 10.68 -3.40 -3.61
N ILE A 163 11.52 -2.64 -2.89
CA ILE A 163 11.14 -1.81 -1.75
C ILE A 163 11.61 -0.38 -1.98
N GLY A 164 10.72 0.58 -1.70
CA GLY A 164 10.98 2.02 -1.88
C GLY A 164 9.73 2.76 -2.29
N ILE A 165 9.87 3.95 -2.85
CA ILE A 165 8.75 4.75 -3.33
C ILE A 165 8.61 4.55 -4.84
N PHE A 166 7.46 4.06 -5.25
CA PHE A 166 7.15 3.75 -6.65
C PHE A 166 5.66 3.97 -6.94
N ALA A 167 5.33 3.97 -8.22
CA ALA A 167 3.97 3.90 -8.70
C ALA A 167 3.76 2.61 -9.51
N ILE A 168 2.54 2.15 -9.59
CA ILE A 168 2.17 0.95 -10.35
C ILE A 168 1.48 1.38 -11.64
N GLU A 169 2.06 1.00 -12.76
CA GLU A 169 1.45 1.14 -14.08
C GLU A 169 0.49 -0.03 -14.31
N VAL A 170 -0.77 0.28 -14.48
CA VAL A 170 -1.82 -0.65 -14.90
C VAL A 170 -2.22 -0.35 -16.35
N ALA A 171 -3.16 -1.11 -16.92
CA ALA A 171 -3.45 -1.06 -18.35
C ALA A 171 -3.77 0.35 -18.92
N ASP A 172 -4.40 1.20 -18.12
CA ASP A 172 -4.95 2.50 -18.57
C ASP A 172 -4.71 3.65 -17.60
N THR A 173 -4.01 3.40 -16.47
CA THR A 173 -3.72 4.43 -15.47
C THR A 173 -2.47 4.09 -14.64
N VAL A 174 -2.07 5.00 -13.77
CA VAL A 174 -0.95 4.82 -12.84
C VAL A 174 -1.42 5.11 -11.42
N VAL A 175 -1.07 4.21 -10.49
CA VAL A 175 -1.47 4.28 -9.07
C VAL A 175 -0.23 4.55 -8.21
N GLY A 176 -0.28 5.61 -7.41
CA GLY A 176 0.71 5.93 -6.38
C GLY A 176 0.15 5.65 -4.98
N PHE A 177 1.04 5.52 -4.00
CA PHE A 177 0.67 5.17 -2.63
C PHE A 177 1.32 6.13 -1.64
N GLU A 178 0.54 6.62 -0.71
CA GLU A 178 1.02 7.36 0.47
C GLU A 178 0.34 6.84 1.74
N THR A 179 0.87 7.23 2.90
CA THR A 179 0.39 6.69 4.17
C THR A 179 0.14 7.81 5.16
N CYS A 180 -1.11 7.94 5.60
CA CYS A 180 -1.58 8.73 6.75
C CYS A 180 -0.93 10.13 6.85
N GLU A 181 0.09 10.28 7.73
CA GLU A 181 0.78 11.53 8.05
C GLU A 181 1.39 12.20 6.82
N GLU A 182 1.75 11.47 5.81
CA GLU A 182 2.35 11.99 4.59
C GLU A 182 1.46 13.03 3.89
N LEU A 183 0.13 12.88 3.97
CA LEU A 183 -0.82 13.87 3.45
C LEU A 183 -0.74 15.22 4.18
N PHE A 184 -0.32 15.21 5.45
CA PHE A 184 -0.30 16.40 6.31
C PHE A 184 1.03 17.16 6.27
N THR A 185 2.05 16.61 5.61
CA THR A 185 3.38 17.23 5.52
C THR A 185 3.45 18.24 4.36
N PRO A 186 4.26 19.31 4.50
CA PRO A 186 4.45 20.28 3.41
C PRO A 186 5.04 19.66 2.14
N ASN A 187 5.86 18.61 2.27
CA ASN A 187 6.46 17.86 1.16
C ASN A 187 5.76 16.50 0.98
N ALA A 188 4.45 16.53 0.91
CA ALA A 188 3.64 15.32 0.74
C ALA A 188 4.01 14.56 -0.54
N PRO A 189 4.13 13.22 -0.51
CA PRO A 189 4.45 12.41 -1.69
C PRO A 189 3.50 12.65 -2.87
N ASN A 190 2.23 12.95 -2.60
CA ASN A 190 1.24 13.24 -3.65
C ASN A 190 1.63 14.43 -4.54
N ILE A 191 2.47 15.35 -4.05
CA ILE A 191 2.96 16.48 -4.87
C ILE A 191 3.82 15.94 -6.01
N LEU A 192 4.81 15.12 -5.69
CA LEU A 192 5.70 14.54 -6.68
C LEU A 192 4.95 13.55 -7.59
N PHE A 193 4.06 12.74 -7.04
CA PHE A 193 3.20 11.85 -7.82
C PHE A 193 2.35 12.63 -8.83
N SER A 194 1.74 13.74 -8.41
CA SER A 194 0.96 14.60 -9.31
C SER A 194 1.81 15.25 -10.40
N LEU A 195 3.04 15.67 -10.07
CA LEU A 195 3.98 16.20 -11.05
C LEU A 195 4.44 15.17 -12.08
N ASP A 196 4.46 13.88 -11.72
CA ASP A 196 4.76 12.75 -12.63
C ASP A 196 3.53 12.25 -13.41
N GLY A 197 2.37 12.89 -13.22
CA GLY A 197 1.15 12.54 -13.95
C GLY A 197 0.44 11.29 -13.41
N ILE A 198 0.65 10.94 -12.15
CA ILE A 198 -0.05 9.82 -11.50
C ILE A 198 -1.48 10.25 -11.21
N GLU A 199 -2.44 9.48 -11.71
CA GLU A 199 -3.86 9.84 -11.72
C GLU A 199 -4.61 9.36 -10.45
N ILE A 200 -4.15 8.27 -9.85
CA ILE A 200 -4.77 7.69 -8.65
C ILE A 200 -3.72 7.65 -7.54
N ILE A 201 -4.03 8.28 -6.40
CA ILE A 201 -3.18 8.26 -5.22
C ILE A 201 -3.99 7.68 -4.07
N ALA A 202 -3.57 6.52 -3.58
CA ALA A 202 -4.16 5.86 -2.43
C ALA A 202 -3.47 6.29 -1.14
N ASN A 203 -4.25 6.70 -0.13
CA ASN A 203 -3.74 7.01 1.20
C ASN A 203 -4.36 6.05 2.23
N GLY A 204 -3.58 5.05 2.66
CA GLY A 204 -3.94 4.18 3.77
C GLY A 204 -3.68 4.87 5.11
N SER A 205 -4.73 5.12 5.90
CA SER A 205 -4.62 5.95 7.09
C SER A 205 -5.11 5.26 8.36
N GLY A 206 -4.33 5.35 9.44
CA GLY A 206 -4.71 5.03 10.82
C GLY A 206 -5.05 6.26 11.66
N SER A 207 -5.36 7.38 11.03
CA SER A 207 -5.55 8.68 11.68
C SER A 207 -6.77 8.71 12.60
N HIS A 208 -6.58 9.16 13.84
CA HIS A 208 -7.66 9.28 14.83
C HIS A 208 -8.75 10.28 14.42
N HIS A 209 -9.98 9.99 14.84
CA HIS A 209 -11.05 10.97 14.80
C HIS A 209 -10.81 12.04 15.88
N LYS A 210 -10.61 13.29 15.46
CA LYS A 210 -10.48 14.46 16.35
C LYS A 210 -11.52 15.50 15.99
N LEU A 211 -12.05 16.19 17.00
CA LEU A 211 -12.90 17.37 16.78
C LEU A 211 -12.15 18.40 15.91
N ARG A 212 -12.85 18.95 14.91
CA ARG A 212 -12.36 19.97 13.95
C ARG A 212 -11.31 19.46 12.95
N LYS A 213 -10.91 18.19 12.95
CA LYS A 213 -9.95 17.62 11.99
C LYS A 213 -10.59 17.30 10.63
N LEU A 214 -11.91 17.11 10.57
CA LEU A 214 -12.61 16.73 9.34
C LEU A 214 -12.40 17.74 8.22
N ASN A 215 -12.59 19.03 8.50
CA ASN A 215 -12.41 20.08 7.49
C ASN A 215 -10.98 20.10 6.95
N THR A 216 -9.97 20.00 7.83
CA THR A 216 -8.56 19.91 7.41
C THR A 216 -8.31 18.73 6.48
N ARG A 217 -8.86 17.54 6.79
CA ARG A 217 -8.76 16.36 5.90
C ARG A 217 -9.38 16.61 4.54
N ILE A 218 -10.61 17.16 4.51
CA ILE A 218 -11.31 17.44 3.27
C ILE A 218 -10.51 18.44 2.42
N ASP A 219 -9.98 19.48 3.05
CA ASP A 219 -9.20 20.52 2.35
C ASP A 219 -7.88 19.96 1.79
N LEU A 220 -7.19 19.11 2.55
CA LEU A 220 -5.98 18.44 2.09
C LEU A 220 -6.26 17.48 0.93
N CYS A 221 -7.29 16.64 1.03
CA CYS A 221 -7.70 15.74 -0.05
C CYS A 221 -8.07 16.55 -1.31
N ARG A 222 -8.86 17.62 -1.17
CA ARG A 222 -9.21 18.50 -2.29
C ARG A 222 -7.98 19.17 -2.90
N SER A 223 -7.07 19.67 -2.08
CA SER A 223 -5.81 20.26 -2.55
C SER A 223 -4.95 19.26 -3.31
N ALA A 224 -4.87 18.00 -2.85
CA ALA A 224 -4.14 16.96 -3.54
C ALA A 224 -4.76 16.58 -4.89
N THR A 225 -6.11 16.59 -5.01
CA THR A 225 -6.82 16.19 -6.23
C THR A 225 -6.89 17.30 -7.31
N VAL A 226 -6.71 18.57 -6.94
CA VAL A 226 -6.78 19.71 -7.88
C VAL A 226 -5.44 19.95 -8.59
N ARG A 227 -4.37 19.29 -8.17
CA ARG A 227 -3.05 19.44 -8.82
C ARG A 227 -3.08 18.78 -10.19
N LEU A 228 -3.03 19.61 -11.25
CA LEU A 228 -2.96 19.13 -12.62
C LEU A 228 -1.58 18.49 -12.89
N PRO A 229 -1.52 17.38 -13.64
CA PRO A 229 -0.25 16.82 -14.06
C PRO A 229 0.49 17.81 -14.95
N LEU A 230 1.68 18.22 -14.54
CA LEU A 230 2.67 18.88 -15.37
C LEU A 230 3.54 17.80 -16.01
N ALA A 231 4.31 18.12 -17.03
CA ALA A 231 5.09 17.15 -17.84
C ALA A 231 5.81 16.08 -17.00
N PRO A 232 5.90 14.83 -17.49
CA PRO A 232 6.32 13.66 -16.70
C PRO A 232 7.74 13.80 -16.15
N ALA A 233 7.88 13.68 -14.83
CA ALA A 233 9.12 13.34 -14.19
C ALA A 233 9.23 11.81 -14.15
N SER A 234 10.44 11.25 -14.23
CA SER A 234 10.63 9.79 -14.31
C SER A 234 10.71 9.15 -12.93
N PHE A 235 9.58 8.65 -12.42
CA PHE A 235 9.58 7.77 -11.25
C PHE A 235 9.81 6.31 -11.62
N PRO A 236 10.39 5.51 -10.71
CA PRO A 236 10.38 4.07 -10.84
C PRO A 236 8.95 3.55 -10.93
N ARG A 237 8.64 2.83 -12.01
CA ARG A 237 7.32 2.22 -12.22
C ARG A 237 7.45 0.71 -12.17
N ALA A 238 6.72 0.08 -11.27
CA ALA A 238 6.50 -1.35 -11.30
C ALA A 238 5.36 -1.65 -12.29
N ARG A 239 5.57 -2.63 -13.17
CA ARG A 239 4.51 -3.12 -14.07
C ARG A 239 3.86 -4.33 -13.46
N THR A 240 2.54 -4.39 -13.52
CA THR A 240 1.83 -5.62 -13.20
C THR A 240 2.23 -6.68 -14.22
N PRO A 241 2.51 -7.93 -13.80
CA PRO A 241 2.73 -9.03 -14.75
C PRO A 241 1.53 -9.12 -15.68
N SER A 242 1.80 -9.11 -16.99
CA SER A 242 0.75 -9.32 -18.00
C SER A 242 0.27 -10.77 -17.91
N THR A 243 -0.81 -11.03 -17.22
CA THR A 243 -1.41 -12.36 -17.06
C THR A 243 -2.20 -12.83 -18.29
N ARG A 244 -2.26 -12.01 -19.36
CA ARG A 244 -2.94 -12.42 -20.60
C ARG A 244 -1.93 -12.83 -21.66
N SER A 245 -1.76 -14.15 -21.83
CA SER A 245 -1.20 -14.75 -23.03
C SER A 245 -1.97 -14.24 -24.28
N PRO A 246 -1.29 -13.92 -25.40
CA PRO A 246 -1.95 -13.47 -26.63
C PRO A 246 -2.98 -14.46 -27.22
N HIS A 247 -3.03 -15.67 -26.71
CA HIS A 247 -3.89 -16.75 -27.23
C HIS A 247 -5.30 -16.84 -26.62
N SER A 248 -5.67 -16.02 -25.62
CA SER A 248 -7.03 -16.05 -25.06
C SER A 248 -8.06 -15.15 -25.76
N ARG A 249 -7.67 -14.46 -26.86
CA ARG A 249 -8.59 -13.60 -27.66
C ARG A 249 -9.34 -14.30 -28.80
N ALA A 250 -9.24 -15.61 -28.90
CA ALA A 250 -9.91 -16.33 -29.97
C ALA A 250 -10.85 -17.41 -29.42
N LYS A 251 -11.98 -17.03 -28.82
CA LYS A 251 -13.18 -17.87 -28.70
C LYS A 251 -14.28 -17.05 -27.99
N HIS A 252 -14.98 -16.26 -28.76
CA HIS A 252 -16.43 -15.99 -28.66
C HIS A 252 -16.78 -15.05 -29.81
N ALA A 253 -17.04 -15.65 -30.96
CA ALA A 253 -17.83 -15.05 -32.03
C ALA A 253 -19.29 -15.47 -31.82
N PRO A 254 -20.26 -14.64 -32.21
CA PRO A 254 -21.64 -14.75 -31.81
C PRO A 254 -22.43 -15.76 -32.65
N PHE A 255 -23.45 -16.32 -32.01
CA PHE A 255 -24.73 -16.63 -32.67
C PHE A 255 -25.81 -15.85 -31.96
#